data_606ba07b992f852ea1cade5c96875d78
#
_entry.id   606ba07b992f852ea1cade5c96875d78
#
_cell.length_a   1.000
_cell.length_b   1.000
_cell.length_c   1.000
_cell.angle_alpha   90.00
_cell.angle_beta   90.00
_cell.angle_gamma   90.00
#
_symmetry.space_group_name_H-M   'P 1'
#
loop_
_entity.id
_entity.type
_entity.pdbx_description
1 polymer ?
#
loop_
_entity_poly.entity_id
_entity_poly.type
_entity_poly.pdbx_seq_one_letter_code
_entity_poly.pdbx_strand_id
1 'polypeptide(L)'
;MDSYQNCQCHTSTDFGPYPFATNVIRAAEYNSYYRTTIWTGQNLQMTLMCIPLCDDIGIERHEDTDQFIRVEEGYALAQMGDSKDCLNEQWELCVGDAVFVPAGIWHNII
;
A
#
# COMPACT_ATOMS: atom_id res chain seq x y z
N MET A 1 0.60 -5.72 22.10
CA MET A 1 1.73 -5.20 21.32
C MET A 1 1.23 -4.37 20.17
N ASP A 2 1.87 -3.28 19.96
CA ASP A 2 1.48 -2.34 18.95
C ASP A 2 2.44 -2.41 17.76
N SER A 3 2.02 -3.03 16.67
CA SER A 3 2.86 -3.23 15.51
C SER A 3 3.14 -1.93 14.76
N TYR A 4 2.37 -0.88 15.00
CA TYR A 4 2.58 0.38 14.30
C TYR A 4 3.88 1.06 14.67
N GLN A 5 4.33 0.83 15.88
CA GLN A 5 5.52 1.53 16.39
C GLN A 5 6.80 0.84 15.99
N ASN A 6 6.69 -0.34 15.40
CA ASN A 6 7.84 -1.18 15.12
C ASN A 6 7.94 -1.61 13.67
N CYS A 7 7.45 -0.76 12.76
CA CYS A 7 7.55 -1.05 11.33
C CYS A 7 9.01 -1.06 10.91
N GLN A 8 9.38 -2.06 10.17
CA GLN A 8 10.75 -2.23 9.68
C GLN A 8 10.81 -1.96 8.20
N CYS A 9 12.01 -1.78 7.68
CA CYS A 9 12.19 -1.24 6.35
C CYS A 9 12.37 -2.27 5.25
N HIS A 10 12.59 -3.53 5.54
CA HIS A 10 12.87 -4.46 4.47
C HIS A 10 11.95 -5.66 4.50
N THR A 11 11.89 -6.32 3.35
CA THR A 11 10.97 -7.39 3.10
C THR A 11 11.51 -8.73 3.52
N SER A 12 10.63 -9.72 3.51
CA SER A 12 11.01 -11.09 3.75
C SER A 12 10.70 -11.93 2.51
N THR A 13 9.58 -12.62 2.47
CA THR A 13 9.35 -13.68 1.51
C THR A 13 8.34 -13.27 0.46
N ASP A 14 8.67 -13.56 -0.79
CA ASP A 14 7.79 -13.38 -1.95
C ASP A 14 7.45 -14.76 -2.48
N PHE A 15 6.16 -15.09 -2.51
CA PHE A 15 5.67 -16.41 -2.93
C PHE A 15 5.38 -16.50 -4.43
N GLY A 16 5.50 -15.41 -5.15
CA GLY A 16 5.29 -15.43 -6.59
C GLY A 16 6.45 -16.05 -7.35
N PRO A 17 6.26 -16.40 -8.59
CA PRO A 17 5.04 -16.28 -9.40
C PRO A 17 4.13 -17.50 -9.31
N TYR A 18 4.31 -18.36 -8.34
CA TYR A 18 3.60 -19.64 -8.25
C TYR A 18 2.20 -19.44 -7.70
N PRO A 19 1.27 -20.34 -8.01
CA PRO A 19 -0.07 -20.26 -7.43
C PRO A 19 0.00 -20.18 -5.92
N PHE A 20 -0.80 -19.31 -5.33
CA PHE A 20 -0.68 -19.00 -3.91
C PHE A 20 -2.02 -18.49 -3.38
N ALA A 21 -2.35 -18.89 -2.17
CA ALA A 21 -3.55 -18.43 -1.51
C ALA A 21 -3.18 -17.92 -0.11
N THR A 22 -3.83 -16.86 0.31
CA THR A 22 -3.56 -16.27 1.60
C THR A 22 -4.81 -15.56 2.13
N ASN A 23 -4.82 -15.28 3.42
CA ASN A 23 -5.82 -14.42 4.03
C ASN A 23 -5.22 -13.04 4.17
N VAL A 24 -5.70 -12.08 3.38
CA VAL A 24 -5.10 -10.76 3.31
C VAL A 24 -5.21 -10.02 4.64
N ILE A 25 -6.35 -10.15 5.31
CA ILE A 25 -6.55 -9.47 6.59
C ILE A 25 -5.53 -9.96 7.62
N ARG A 26 -5.37 -11.27 7.70
CA ARG A 26 -4.45 -11.85 8.66
C ARG A 26 -2.99 -11.53 8.30
N ALA A 27 -2.67 -11.58 7.00
CA ALA A 27 -1.34 -11.24 6.55
C ALA A 27 -0.98 -9.79 6.90
N ALA A 28 -1.93 -8.88 6.73
CA ALA A 28 -1.72 -7.48 7.07
C ALA A 28 -1.54 -7.29 8.58
N GLU A 29 -2.33 -8.00 9.39
CA GLU A 29 -2.22 -7.91 10.84
C GLU A 29 -0.84 -8.34 11.35
N TYR A 30 -0.26 -9.35 10.73
CA TYR A 30 1.03 -9.87 11.17
C TYR A 30 2.21 -9.15 10.55
N ASN A 31 1.97 -8.27 9.58
CA ASN A 31 3.07 -7.55 8.94
C ASN A 31 3.53 -6.41 9.83
N SER A 32 4.81 -6.43 10.22
CA SER A 32 5.42 -5.37 10.99
C SER A 32 6.46 -4.60 10.19
N TYR A 33 6.67 -4.96 8.95
CA TYR A 33 7.62 -4.27 8.10
C TYR A 33 6.96 -3.11 7.37
N TYR A 34 7.73 -2.08 7.12
CA TYR A 34 7.23 -0.95 6.35
C TYR A 34 6.70 -1.40 4.99
N ARG A 35 7.41 -2.29 4.33
CA ARG A 35 6.98 -2.83 3.04
C ARG A 35 7.39 -4.29 2.95
N THR A 36 6.42 -5.16 2.64
CA THR A 36 6.66 -6.58 2.44
C THR A 36 5.97 -6.99 1.15
N THR A 37 6.74 -7.48 0.19
CA THR A 37 6.18 -8.00 -1.05
C THR A 37 5.80 -9.47 -0.81
N ILE A 38 4.52 -9.78 -1.01
CA ILE A 38 3.98 -11.11 -0.75
C ILE A 38 3.99 -11.97 -2.00
N TRP A 39 3.69 -11.35 -3.15
CA TRP A 39 3.54 -12.12 -4.38
C TRP A 39 3.85 -11.25 -5.57
N THR A 40 4.69 -11.77 -6.48
CA THR A 40 5.04 -11.07 -7.71
C THR A 40 4.81 -12.02 -8.89
N GLY A 41 3.93 -11.64 -9.79
CA GLY A 41 3.68 -12.35 -11.02
C GLY A 41 4.07 -11.51 -12.21
N GLN A 42 3.66 -11.96 -13.38
CA GLN A 42 3.98 -11.28 -14.61
C GLN A 42 3.30 -9.92 -14.71
N ASN A 43 2.06 -9.82 -14.22
CA ASN A 43 1.23 -8.64 -14.42
C ASN A 43 0.71 -8.04 -13.11
N LEU A 44 1.03 -8.65 -11.99
CA LEU A 44 0.48 -8.24 -10.70
C LEU A 44 1.51 -8.43 -9.61
N GLN A 45 1.57 -7.49 -8.69
CA GLN A 45 2.38 -7.62 -7.49
C GLN A 45 1.55 -7.21 -6.29
N MET A 46 1.62 -7.97 -5.22
CA MET A 46 0.94 -7.64 -3.98
C MET A 46 1.97 -7.31 -2.92
N THR A 47 1.78 -6.17 -2.28
CA THR A 47 2.66 -5.67 -1.22
C THR A 47 1.81 -5.27 -0.03
N LEU A 48 2.27 -5.60 1.15
CA LEU A 48 1.70 -5.12 2.40
C LEU A 48 2.58 -4.01 2.93
N MET A 49 1.96 -3.02 3.55
CA MET A 49 2.70 -1.92 4.14
C MET A 49 2.19 -1.63 5.55
N CYS A 50 3.12 -1.43 6.46
CA CYS A 50 2.84 -0.97 7.82
C CYS A 50 3.39 0.44 7.94
N ILE A 51 2.50 1.44 7.91
CA ILE A 51 2.91 2.85 7.89
C ILE A 51 2.79 3.39 9.31
N PRO A 52 3.88 3.88 9.90
CA PRO A 52 3.82 4.46 11.25
C PRO A 52 2.89 5.65 11.30
N LEU A 53 2.33 5.91 12.46
CA LEU A 53 1.47 7.08 12.66
C LEU A 53 2.22 8.35 12.30
N CYS A 54 1.51 9.26 11.65
CA CYS A 54 2.04 10.56 11.22
C CYS A 54 3.11 10.45 10.14
N ASP A 55 3.19 9.31 9.47
CA ASP A 55 4.12 9.11 8.38
C ASP A 55 3.33 8.89 7.10
N ASP A 56 4.03 8.75 5.97
CA ASP A 56 3.37 8.51 4.69
C ASP A 56 4.24 7.62 3.81
N ILE A 57 3.72 7.27 2.62
CA ILE A 57 4.48 6.43 1.70
C ILE A 57 5.37 7.26 0.77
N GLY A 58 5.22 8.58 0.79
CA GLY A 58 5.91 9.46 -0.14
C GLY A 58 5.11 9.63 -1.43
N ILE A 59 5.28 10.79 -2.07
CA ILE A 59 4.59 11.07 -3.34
C ILE A 59 5.26 10.26 -4.43
N GLU A 60 4.46 9.48 -5.16
CA GLU A 60 5.01 8.63 -6.21
C GLU A 60 4.06 8.52 -7.39
N ARG A 61 4.58 8.02 -8.49
CA ARG A 61 3.84 7.80 -9.72
C ARG A 61 4.37 6.54 -10.39
N HIS A 62 3.46 5.72 -10.87
CA HIS A 62 3.79 4.54 -11.66
C HIS A 62 3.27 4.75 -13.06
N GLU A 63 4.16 4.82 -14.04
CA GLU A 63 3.77 5.22 -15.40
C GLU A 63 3.06 4.12 -16.17
N ASP A 64 3.37 2.88 -15.89
CA ASP A 64 2.92 1.77 -16.72
C ASP A 64 1.92 0.84 -16.05
N THR A 65 1.58 1.09 -14.79
CA THR A 65 0.69 0.19 -14.06
C THR A 65 -0.33 0.97 -13.26
N ASP A 66 -1.53 0.40 -13.18
CA ASP A 66 -2.53 0.85 -12.23
C ASP A 66 -2.20 0.26 -10.87
N GLN A 67 -2.75 0.86 -9.82
CA GLN A 67 -2.50 0.42 -8.46
C GLN A 67 -3.80 0.36 -7.69
N PHE A 68 -3.95 -0.71 -6.92
CA PHE A 68 -5.08 -0.90 -6.02
C PHE A 68 -4.55 -0.86 -4.60
N ILE A 69 -5.10 0.02 -3.77
CA ILE A 69 -4.66 0.18 -2.38
C ILE A 69 -5.86 0.05 -1.47
N ARG A 70 -5.81 -0.87 -0.53
CA ARG A 70 -6.89 -1.11 0.42
C ARG A 70 -6.37 -0.98 1.84
N VAL A 71 -7.17 -0.34 2.70
CA VAL A 71 -6.85 -0.20 4.12
C VAL A 71 -7.37 -1.43 4.86
N GLU A 72 -6.46 -2.15 5.50
CA GLU A 72 -6.81 -3.33 6.29
C GLU A 72 -6.89 -3.05 7.78
N GLU A 73 -6.22 -1.99 8.23
CA GLU A 73 -6.20 -1.65 9.66
C GLU A 73 -5.94 -0.15 9.78
N GLY A 74 -6.65 0.51 10.71
CA GLY A 74 -6.52 1.93 10.89
C GLY A 74 -7.28 2.71 9.84
N TYR A 75 -6.82 3.92 9.55
CA TYR A 75 -7.36 4.69 8.44
C TYR A 75 -6.29 5.60 7.88
N ALA A 76 -6.55 6.12 6.68
CA ALA A 76 -5.56 6.86 5.93
C ALA A 76 -6.21 7.94 5.08
N LEU A 77 -5.40 8.85 4.59
CA LEU A 77 -5.82 9.86 3.62
C LEU A 77 -5.10 9.57 2.30
N ALA A 78 -5.87 9.39 1.24
CA ALA A 78 -5.31 9.20 -0.10
C ALA A 78 -5.40 10.52 -0.85
N GLN A 79 -4.31 10.91 -1.49
CA GLN A 79 -4.23 12.12 -2.29
C GLN A 79 -3.76 11.78 -3.68
N MET A 80 -4.40 12.37 -4.70
CA MET A 80 -4.05 12.09 -6.09
C MET A 80 -4.14 13.35 -6.94
N GLY A 81 -3.37 13.39 -8.01
CA GLY A 81 -3.42 14.49 -8.96
C GLY A 81 -2.55 14.26 -10.17
N ASP A 82 -2.70 15.10 -11.18
CA ASP A 82 -1.93 15.01 -12.41
C ASP A 82 -0.50 15.50 -12.23
N SER A 83 -0.25 16.30 -11.21
CA SER A 83 1.05 16.88 -10.94
C SER A 83 1.43 16.63 -9.49
N LYS A 84 2.70 16.33 -9.24
CA LYS A 84 3.15 16.08 -7.88
C LYS A 84 3.01 17.32 -6.99
N ASP A 85 2.90 18.49 -7.58
CA ASP A 85 2.74 19.73 -6.83
C ASP A 85 1.28 20.05 -6.55
N CYS A 86 0.35 19.27 -7.08
CA CYS A 86 -1.07 19.53 -6.95
C CYS A 86 -1.84 18.23 -6.85
N LEU A 87 -1.86 17.65 -5.64
CA LEU A 87 -2.64 16.44 -5.37
C LEU A 87 -4.02 16.90 -4.88
N ASN A 88 -4.87 17.27 -5.83
CA ASN A 88 -6.10 17.98 -5.51
C ASN A 88 -7.31 17.10 -5.29
N GLU A 89 -7.18 15.80 -5.46
CA GLU A 89 -8.25 14.86 -5.11
C GLU A 89 -7.86 14.12 -3.84
N GLN A 90 -8.78 14.05 -2.88
CA GLN A 90 -8.51 13.42 -1.60
C GLN A 90 -9.65 12.55 -1.16
N TRP A 91 -9.32 11.44 -0.50
CA TRP A 91 -10.30 10.55 0.11
C TRP A 91 -9.81 10.11 1.48
N GLU A 92 -10.72 10.13 2.46
CA GLU A 92 -10.48 9.53 3.76
C GLU A 92 -10.88 8.07 3.69
N LEU A 93 -9.99 7.19 4.10
CA LEU A 93 -10.17 5.75 3.97
C LEU A 93 -10.20 5.09 5.32
N CYS A 94 -11.25 4.32 5.57
CA CYS A 94 -11.38 3.47 6.75
C CYS A 94 -11.11 2.01 6.35
N VAL A 95 -11.07 1.14 7.33
CA VAL A 95 -10.88 -0.29 7.09
C VAL A 95 -11.89 -0.78 6.06
N GLY A 96 -11.39 -1.47 5.06
CA GLY A 96 -12.22 -2.00 3.97
C GLY A 96 -12.36 -1.08 2.78
N ASP A 97 -11.99 0.19 2.92
CA ASP A 97 -12.02 1.11 1.78
C ASP A 97 -10.80 0.92 0.92
N ALA A 98 -10.96 1.23 -0.36
CA ALA A 98 -9.88 1.09 -1.31
C ALA A 98 -9.87 2.25 -2.28
N VAL A 99 -8.71 2.54 -2.82
CA VAL A 99 -8.56 3.49 -3.92
C VAL A 99 -7.89 2.81 -5.09
N PHE A 100 -8.21 3.29 -6.27
CA PHE A 100 -7.63 2.83 -7.52
C PHE A 100 -6.85 3.98 -8.12
N VAL A 101 -5.57 3.78 -8.31
CA VAL A 101 -4.67 4.82 -8.84
C VAL A 101 -4.35 4.45 -10.27
N PRO A 102 -4.87 5.21 -11.25
CA PRO A 102 -4.54 4.94 -12.65
C PRO A 102 -3.06 5.14 -12.94
N ALA A 103 -2.56 4.42 -13.92
CA ALA A 103 -1.19 4.63 -14.39
C ALA A 103 -0.96 6.10 -14.72
N GLY A 104 0.17 6.63 -14.31
CA GLY A 104 0.55 8.01 -14.60
C GLY A 104 0.06 9.04 -13.60
N ILE A 105 -0.74 8.66 -12.62
CA ILE A 105 -1.28 9.60 -11.64
C ILE A 105 -0.36 9.68 -10.42
N TRP A 106 -0.03 10.88 -10.02
CA TRP A 106 0.73 11.13 -8.80
C TRP A 106 -0.16 10.87 -7.58
N HIS A 107 0.38 10.24 -6.57
CA HIS A 107 -0.40 9.91 -5.38
C HIS A 107 0.45 9.82 -4.13
N ASN A 108 -0.22 9.90 -2.98
CA ASN A 108 0.39 9.70 -1.67
C ASN A 108 -0.66 9.13 -0.73
N ILE A 109 -0.21 8.32 0.20
CA ILE A 109 -1.06 7.77 1.27
C ILE A 109 -0.43 8.21 2.59
N ILE A 110 -1.24 8.85 3.40
CA ILE A 110 -0.77 9.41 4.67
C ILE A 110 -1.41 8.70 5.83
#